data_d1a841ee407745558f5b1a69a3ca7d66
#
_entry.id   d1a841ee407745558f5b1a69a3ca7d66
#
_cell.length_a   1.000
_cell.length_b   1.000
_cell.length_c   1.000
_cell.angle_alpha   90.00
_cell.angle_beta   90.00
_cell.angle_gamma   90.00
#
_symmetry.space_group_name_H-M   'P 1'
#
loop_
_entity.id
_entity.type
_entity.pdbx_description
1 polymer ?
#
loop_
_entity_poly.entity_id
_entity_poly.type
_entity_poly.pdbx_seq_one_letter_code
_entity_poly.pdbx_strand_id
1 'polypeptide(L)'
;MKSLMDAGYAQGVLPPQQRPDLGALRDLGFTGSDREMLARAAKQAPQLLRAVCSASSMWTANAGTITPSVDAPDGRVHFTPANLQSSFHRYLEPKTTGRVLQAIFRDEQHFAHHPVLPATPAFSDEGAANHTRLCGEYGEPGVHLFVYGRQAFSGGRNEPKRYPARQTLEASQAVARQHGLSDAQTVFAQQHPEAIDAGVFHNDVIAVGNGPVLLYHEMAFLDEERTLDELRAKMSTPLIPVRVPVAAVSMEDAVASYLFNSQLLSNPDGTMTLVVPSECQEREAVWNTIQNFILAGNNPIGEVIVKDVKQSMRNGGGPACLRLRVVLSEAERAALTGRVLLNEALYSDLTAWVNRHYRDRLATDDLADPQLATEVLTALDELTQLLNIGSVYPFQQG
;
A
#
# COMPACT_ATOMS: atom_id res chain seq x y z
N MET A 1 -10.34 6.51 -7.92
CA MET A 1 -10.44 5.46 -8.96
C MET A 1 -11.18 5.95 -10.19
N LYS A 2 -12.48 6.34 -10.13
CA LYS A 2 -13.26 6.75 -11.31
C LYS A 2 -12.53 7.79 -12.17
N SER A 3 -12.07 8.89 -11.57
CA SER A 3 -11.37 9.94 -12.32
C SER A 3 -10.05 9.51 -12.97
N LEU A 4 -9.35 8.51 -12.42
CA LEU A 4 -8.16 7.96 -13.06
C LEU A 4 -8.53 6.97 -14.17
N MET A 5 -9.62 6.21 -14.01
CA MET A 5 -10.18 5.40 -15.08
C MET A 5 -10.61 6.27 -16.28
N ASP A 6 -11.27 7.40 -16.02
CA ASP A 6 -11.70 8.35 -17.06
C ASP A 6 -10.52 8.99 -17.79
N ALA A 7 -9.38 9.14 -17.11
CA ALA A 7 -8.11 9.59 -17.68
C ALA A 7 -7.33 8.45 -18.39
N GLY A 8 -7.90 7.25 -18.52
CA GLY A 8 -7.31 6.13 -19.25
C GLY A 8 -6.41 5.21 -18.42
N TYR A 9 -6.23 5.46 -17.11
CA TYR A 9 -5.44 4.58 -16.25
C TYR A 9 -6.26 3.36 -15.82
N ALA A 10 -5.72 2.15 -16.04
CA ALA A 10 -6.35 0.93 -15.58
C ALA A 10 -6.45 0.91 -14.05
N GLN A 11 -7.64 0.61 -13.53
CA GLN A 11 -7.92 0.54 -12.10
C GLN A 11 -8.46 -0.85 -11.77
N GLY A 12 -7.95 -1.45 -10.68
CA GLY A 12 -8.46 -2.70 -10.13
C GLY A 12 -9.12 -2.49 -8.77
N VAL A 13 -10.02 -3.37 -8.39
CA VAL A 13 -10.73 -3.34 -7.10
C VAL A 13 -10.28 -4.52 -6.24
N LEU A 14 -9.83 -4.25 -5.02
CA LEU A 14 -9.70 -5.25 -3.97
C LEU A 14 -10.89 -5.11 -3.01
N PRO A 15 -11.59 -6.20 -2.65
CA PRO A 15 -12.67 -6.14 -1.68
C PRO A 15 -12.13 -5.79 -0.29
N PRO A 16 -12.91 -5.06 0.55
CA PRO A 16 -12.48 -4.68 1.88
C PRO A 16 -12.37 -5.88 2.82
N GLN A 17 -11.67 -5.71 3.94
CA GLN A 17 -11.59 -6.71 5.00
C GLN A 17 -12.91 -6.78 5.79
N GLN A 18 -13.21 -7.96 6.36
CA GLN A 18 -14.31 -8.12 7.30
C GLN A 18 -14.05 -7.28 8.56
N ARG A 19 -15.00 -6.43 8.95
CA ARG A 19 -14.96 -5.62 10.17
C ARG A 19 -16.38 -5.51 10.78
N PRO A 20 -16.59 -5.82 12.07
CA PRO A 20 -15.59 -6.32 13.04
C PRO A 20 -15.01 -7.69 12.64
N ASP A 21 -13.76 -7.93 13.01
CA ASP A 21 -13.16 -9.26 12.92
C ASP A 21 -13.64 -10.11 14.13
N LEU A 22 -14.73 -10.83 13.93
CA LEU A 22 -15.33 -11.68 14.96
C LEU A 22 -14.45 -12.89 15.31
N GLY A 23 -13.68 -13.38 14.33
CA GLY A 23 -12.73 -14.47 14.55
C GLY A 23 -11.65 -14.08 15.56
N ALA A 24 -11.06 -12.89 15.37
CA ALA A 24 -10.06 -12.37 16.30
C ALA A 24 -10.61 -12.20 17.73
N LEU A 25 -11.86 -11.78 17.89
CA LEU A 25 -12.48 -11.72 19.22
C LEU A 25 -12.62 -13.12 19.85
N ARG A 26 -12.99 -14.14 19.07
CA ARG A 26 -13.06 -15.53 19.55
C ARG A 26 -11.68 -16.06 19.95
N ASP A 27 -10.68 -15.84 19.12
CA ASP A 27 -9.28 -16.26 19.40
C ASP A 27 -8.74 -15.61 20.68
N LEU A 28 -9.24 -14.42 21.03
CA LEU A 28 -8.89 -13.69 22.25
C LEU A 28 -9.81 -14.02 23.46
N GLY A 29 -10.59 -15.09 23.37
CA GLY A 29 -11.35 -15.66 24.49
C GLY A 29 -12.76 -15.09 24.71
N PHE A 30 -13.27 -14.26 23.78
CA PHE A 30 -14.69 -13.87 23.84
C PHE A 30 -15.56 -14.99 23.26
N THR A 31 -16.48 -15.50 24.05
CA THR A 31 -17.34 -16.67 23.75
C THR A 31 -18.81 -16.27 23.65
N GLY A 32 -19.66 -17.19 23.17
CA GLY A 32 -21.11 -17.04 23.00
C GLY A 32 -21.51 -16.58 21.59
N SER A 33 -22.75 -16.14 21.45
CA SER A 33 -23.23 -15.54 20.20
C SER A 33 -22.49 -14.27 19.85
N ASP A 34 -22.52 -13.87 18.58
CA ASP A 34 -21.89 -12.62 18.12
C ASP A 34 -22.37 -11.40 18.91
N ARG A 35 -23.67 -11.37 19.22
CA ARG A 35 -24.28 -10.32 20.05
C ARG A 35 -23.67 -10.26 21.45
N GLU A 36 -23.55 -11.40 22.11
CA GLU A 36 -23.00 -11.47 23.47
C GLU A 36 -21.51 -11.16 23.48
N MET A 37 -20.79 -11.60 22.47
CA MET A 37 -19.38 -11.36 22.30
C MET A 37 -19.09 -9.86 22.08
N LEU A 38 -19.80 -9.20 21.16
CA LEU A 38 -19.67 -7.77 20.91
C LEU A 38 -20.02 -6.93 22.13
N ALA A 39 -21.12 -7.27 22.83
CA ALA A 39 -21.52 -6.58 24.06
C ALA A 39 -20.46 -6.71 25.17
N ARG A 40 -19.85 -7.91 25.31
CA ARG A 40 -18.75 -8.13 26.27
C ARG A 40 -17.48 -7.39 25.89
N ALA A 41 -17.10 -7.43 24.61
CA ALA A 41 -15.94 -6.70 24.11
C ALA A 41 -16.08 -5.19 24.32
N ALA A 42 -17.26 -4.63 24.04
CA ALA A 42 -17.55 -3.21 24.28
C ALA A 42 -17.39 -2.81 25.74
N LYS A 43 -17.84 -3.68 26.67
CA LYS A 43 -17.79 -3.41 28.12
C LYS A 43 -16.42 -3.66 28.74
N GLN A 44 -15.75 -4.75 28.34
CA GLN A 44 -14.54 -5.23 29.00
C GLN A 44 -13.24 -4.77 28.31
N ALA A 45 -13.28 -4.58 26.98
CA ALA A 45 -12.12 -4.25 26.17
C ALA A 45 -12.48 -3.32 24.99
N PRO A 46 -12.98 -2.09 25.25
CA PRO A 46 -13.44 -1.18 24.19
C PRO A 46 -12.34 -0.82 23.17
N GLN A 47 -11.08 -0.77 23.60
CA GLN A 47 -9.94 -0.51 22.70
C GLN A 47 -9.71 -1.69 21.74
N LEU A 48 -9.90 -2.92 22.21
CA LEU A 48 -9.81 -4.12 21.38
C LEU A 48 -10.95 -4.14 20.34
N LEU A 49 -12.19 -3.82 20.76
CA LEU A 49 -13.31 -3.71 19.83
C LEU A 49 -13.02 -2.68 18.72
N ARG A 50 -12.49 -1.50 19.07
CA ARG A 50 -12.07 -0.50 18.08
C ARG A 50 -11.00 -1.06 17.13
N ALA A 51 -10.04 -1.80 17.66
CA ALA A 51 -8.95 -2.37 16.84
C ALA A 51 -9.51 -3.39 15.83
N VAL A 52 -10.40 -4.29 16.21
CA VAL A 52 -11.01 -5.28 15.29
C VAL A 52 -12.02 -4.67 14.32
N CYS A 53 -12.39 -3.39 14.51
CA CYS A 53 -13.25 -2.61 13.61
C CYS A 53 -12.46 -1.61 12.74
N SER A 54 -11.14 -1.61 12.80
CA SER A 54 -10.31 -0.63 12.08
C SER A 54 -10.46 -0.74 10.56
N ALA A 55 -10.55 0.41 9.89
CA ALA A 55 -10.62 0.53 8.42
C ALA A 55 -9.24 0.69 7.75
N SER A 56 -8.14 0.42 8.46
CA SER A 56 -6.77 0.58 7.93
C SER A 56 -6.48 -0.25 6.68
N SER A 57 -7.25 -1.31 6.43
CA SER A 57 -7.17 -2.13 5.22
C SER A 57 -7.53 -1.40 3.92
N MET A 58 -8.06 -0.18 3.99
CA MET A 58 -8.24 0.69 2.82
C MET A 58 -6.90 1.07 2.17
N TRP A 59 -5.79 0.98 2.89
CA TRP A 59 -4.45 1.34 2.39
C TRP A 59 -3.81 0.15 1.69
N THR A 60 -4.12 0.00 0.40
CA THR A 60 -3.70 -1.15 -0.41
C THR A 60 -2.19 -1.22 -0.66
N ALA A 61 -1.43 -0.14 -0.46
CA ALA A 61 0.03 -0.18 -0.46
C ALA A 61 0.60 -1.17 0.57
N ASN A 62 -0.13 -1.39 1.67
CA ASN A 62 0.25 -2.36 2.69
C ASN A 62 -0.29 -3.79 2.43
N ALA A 63 -0.99 -4.03 1.32
CA ALA A 63 -1.49 -5.38 1.02
C ALA A 63 -0.36 -6.40 0.79
N GLY A 64 0.74 -5.98 0.18
CA GLY A 64 1.88 -6.85 -0.06
C GLY A 64 2.92 -6.23 -0.99
N THR A 65 3.95 -7.00 -1.27
CA THR A 65 4.96 -6.67 -2.28
C THR A 65 4.71 -7.49 -3.54
N ILE A 66 4.81 -6.83 -4.70
CA ILE A 66 4.58 -7.42 -6.02
C ILE A 66 5.84 -7.30 -6.87
N THR A 67 6.17 -8.38 -7.58
CA THR A 67 7.24 -8.39 -8.59
C THR A 67 6.62 -8.80 -9.93
N PRO A 68 6.75 -8.00 -10.99
CA PRO A 68 6.25 -8.39 -12.32
C PRO A 68 7.04 -9.56 -12.91
N SER A 69 6.41 -10.26 -13.84
CA SER A 69 6.96 -11.44 -14.50
C SER A 69 8.30 -11.20 -15.21
N VAL A 70 8.50 -10.00 -15.76
CA VAL A 70 9.74 -9.61 -16.43
C VAL A 70 10.95 -9.58 -15.51
N ASP A 71 10.76 -9.42 -14.21
CA ASP A 71 11.83 -9.39 -13.19
C ASP A 71 12.03 -10.75 -12.51
N ALA A 72 11.03 -11.62 -12.54
CA ALA A 72 11.06 -12.92 -11.87
C ALA A 72 11.70 -14.00 -12.76
N PRO A 73 12.55 -14.88 -12.20
CA PRO A 73 13.29 -15.88 -12.99
C PRO A 73 12.40 -16.96 -13.62
N ASP A 74 11.20 -17.16 -13.08
CA ASP A 74 10.22 -18.13 -13.60
C ASP A 74 9.18 -17.51 -14.54
N GLY A 75 9.28 -16.21 -14.82
CA GLY A 75 8.42 -15.49 -15.74
C GLY A 75 6.97 -15.30 -15.26
N ARG A 76 6.72 -15.38 -13.94
CA ARG A 76 5.41 -15.16 -13.32
C ARG A 76 5.39 -13.86 -12.47
N VAL A 77 4.21 -13.30 -12.30
CA VAL A 77 4.02 -12.19 -11.34
C VAL A 77 3.97 -12.77 -9.93
N HIS A 78 4.84 -12.29 -9.04
CA HIS A 78 4.95 -12.78 -7.67
C HIS A 78 4.24 -11.87 -6.68
N PHE A 79 3.58 -12.47 -5.68
CA PHE A 79 2.85 -11.80 -4.62
C PHE A 79 3.27 -12.32 -3.25
N THR A 80 3.70 -11.43 -2.36
CA THR A 80 3.88 -11.73 -0.93
C THR A 80 3.02 -10.76 -0.13
N PRO A 81 1.95 -11.22 0.56
CA PRO A 81 1.18 -10.37 1.45
C PRO A 81 2.04 -9.89 2.63
N ALA A 82 1.97 -8.62 2.98
CA ALA A 82 2.70 -8.06 4.11
C ALA A 82 2.14 -8.55 5.44
N ASN A 83 3.00 -8.85 6.41
CA ASN A 83 2.54 -9.39 7.70
C ASN A 83 1.99 -8.33 8.65
N LEU A 84 2.33 -7.05 8.46
CA LEU A 84 1.80 -5.89 9.19
C LEU A 84 1.86 -6.04 10.71
N GLN A 85 2.82 -6.80 11.22
CA GLN A 85 2.89 -7.23 12.62
C GLN A 85 3.15 -6.09 13.61
N SER A 86 3.54 -4.90 13.13
CA SER A 86 3.80 -3.73 13.97
C SER A 86 2.55 -3.17 14.69
N SER A 87 1.34 -3.55 14.26
CA SER A 87 0.08 -3.09 14.85
C SER A 87 -0.99 -4.18 14.79
N PHE A 88 -1.62 -4.50 15.93
CA PHE A 88 -2.60 -5.58 16.04
C PHE A 88 -3.75 -5.46 15.02
N HIS A 89 -4.35 -4.28 14.88
CA HIS A 89 -5.49 -4.07 13.96
C HIS A 89 -5.13 -4.29 12.49
N ARG A 90 -3.85 -4.21 12.12
CA ARG A 90 -3.35 -4.46 10.76
C ARG A 90 -2.88 -5.91 10.59
N TYR A 91 -2.33 -6.51 11.64
CA TYR A 91 -1.94 -7.92 11.69
C TYR A 91 -3.10 -8.88 11.33
N LEU A 92 -4.35 -8.44 11.47
CA LEU A 92 -5.54 -9.22 11.10
C LEU A 92 -5.73 -9.38 9.58
N GLU A 93 -5.09 -8.54 8.77
CA GLU A 93 -5.36 -8.43 7.33
C GLU A 93 -4.69 -9.50 6.45
N PRO A 94 -3.44 -9.95 6.69
CA PRO A 94 -2.63 -10.71 5.75
C PRO A 94 -3.29 -11.99 5.22
N LYS A 95 -3.99 -12.73 6.09
CA LYS A 95 -4.64 -13.99 5.71
C LYS A 95 -5.76 -13.78 4.67
N THR A 96 -6.59 -12.77 4.88
CA THR A 96 -7.67 -12.44 3.95
C THR A 96 -7.11 -11.78 2.68
N THR A 97 -6.14 -10.87 2.82
CA THR A 97 -5.43 -10.28 1.69
C THR A 97 -4.82 -11.35 0.79
N GLY A 98 -4.14 -12.35 1.35
CA GLY A 98 -3.58 -13.46 0.58
C GLY A 98 -4.63 -14.24 -0.19
N ARG A 99 -5.79 -14.56 0.43
CA ARG A 99 -6.90 -15.24 -0.25
C ARG A 99 -7.51 -14.40 -1.37
N VAL A 100 -7.67 -13.11 -1.15
CA VAL A 100 -8.18 -12.18 -2.18
C VAL A 100 -7.23 -12.12 -3.38
N LEU A 101 -5.93 -11.97 -3.13
CA LEU A 101 -4.93 -11.96 -4.20
C LEU A 101 -4.93 -13.29 -4.97
N GLN A 102 -4.98 -14.44 -4.28
CA GLN A 102 -5.07 -15.76 -4.90
C GLN A 102 -6.37 -15.96 -5.70
N ALA A 103 -7.48 -15.37 -5.27
CA ALA A 103 -8.76 -15.47 -5.98
C ALA A 103 -8.76 -14.65 -7.27
N ILE A 104 -8.12 -13.48 -7.29
CA ILE A 104 -8.03 -12.58 -8.44
C ILE A 104 -6.93 -13.04 -9.41
N PHE A 105 -5.75 -13.34 -8.90
CA PHE A 105 -4.57 -13.76 -9.64
C PHE A 105 -4.41 -15.29 -9.54
N ARG A 106 -5.37 -16.03 -10.07
CA ARG A 106 -5.54 -17.47 -9.80
C ARG A 106 -4.71 -18.38 -10.70
N ASP A 107 -4.45 -17.95 -11.92
CA ASP A 107 -3.79 -18.77 -12.93
C ASP A 107 -2.30 -18.96 -12.58
N GLU A 108 -1.93 -20.18 -12.13
CA GLU A 108 -0.56 -20.54 -11.73
C GLU A 108 0.44 -20.51 -12.90
N GLN A 109 0.00 -20.42 -14.14
CA GLN A 109 0.88 -20.23 -15.29
C GLN A 109 1.44 -18.81 -15.32
N HIS A 110 0.68 -17.83 -14.80
CA HIS A 110 1.02 -16.41 -14.80
C HIS A 110 1.37 -15.85 -13.42
N PHE A 111 0.87 -16.45 -12.35
CA PHE A 111 0.93 -15.85 -11.00
C PHE A 111 1.51 -16.83 -9.97
N ALA A 112 2.37 -16.30 -9.11
CA ALA A 112 2.98 -17.02 -8.01
C ALA A 112 2.66 -16.36 -6.67
N HIS A 113 2.15 -17.13 -5.71
CA HIS A 113 1.78 -16.64 -4.39
C HIS A 113 2.67 -17.22 -3.31
N HIS A 114 3.25 -16.35 -2.50
CA HIS A 114 4.13 -16.74 -1.41
C HIS A 114 3.40 -16.65 -0.06
N PRO A 115 3.85 -17.44 0.94
CA PRO A 115 3.35 -17.30 2.28
C PRO A 115 3.74 -15.95 2.88
N VAL A 116 2.87 -15.43 3.75
CA VAL A 116 3.19 -14.29 4.61
C VAL A 116 4.43 -14.59 5.43
N LEU A 117 5.34 -13.63 5.59
CA LEU A 117 6.51 -13.81 6.44
C LEU A 117 6.10 -14.06 7.90
N PRO A 118 6.95 -14.76 8.70
CA PRO A 118 6.68 -14.99 10.11
C PRO A 118 6.34 -13.69 10.85
N ALA A 119 5.25 -13.69 11.62
CA ALA A 119 4.78 -12.53 12.38
C ALA A 119 5.63 -12.33 13.64
N THR A 120 6.89 -12.01 13.46
CA THR A 120 7.85 -11.70 14.52
C THR A 120 8.51 -10.35 14.27
N PRO A 121 9.01 -9.66 15.31
CA PRO A 121 9.67 -8.38 15.13
C PRO A 121 10.86 -8.40 14.16
N ALA A 122 11.53 -9.56 14.01
CA ALA A 122 12.67 -9.69 13.10
C ALA A 122 12.29 -9.65 11.62
N PHE A 123 11.06 -10.04 11.28
CA PHE A 123 10.54 -10.08 9.91
C PHE A 123 9.36 -9.13 9.71
N SER A 124 9.40 -7.97 10.37
CA SER A 124 8.35 -6.96 10.23
C SER A 124 8.32 -6.40 8.81
N ASP A 125 7.19 -6.55 8.12
CA ASP A 125 6.98 -6.19 6.72
C ASP A 125 5.72 -5.33 6.54
N GLU A 126 5.87 -4.26 5.78
CA GLU A 126 4.83 -3.26 5.50
C GLU A 126 4.45 -3.23 4.00
N GLY A 127 4.96 -4.15 3.20
CA GLY A 127 4.64 -4.31 1.79
C GLY A 127 5.13 -3.18 0.89
N ALA A 128 4.36 -2.85 -0.14
CA ALA A 128 4.73 -1.87 -1.16
C ALA A 128 4.85 -0.42 -0.65
N ALA A 129 4.43 -0.14 0.58
CA ALA A 129 4.69 1.16 1.22
C ALA A 129 6.20 1.43 1.44
N ASN A 130 7.02 0.35 1.48
CA ASN A 130 8.47 0.42 1.61
C ASN A 130 9.21 -0.23 0.44
N HIS A 131 8.53 -0.39 -0.71
CA HIS A 131 9.10 -0.97 -1.91
C HIS A 131 8.75 -0.13 -3.13
N THR A 132 9.75 0.15 -3.97
CA THR A 132 9.60 0.87 -5.23
C THR A 132 10.33 0.12 -6.34
N ARG A 133 9.65 -0.18 -7.44
CA ARG A 133 10.28 -0.70 -8.65
C ARG A 133 10.60 0.44 -9.60
N LEU A 134 11.85 0.52 -10.05
CA LEU A 134 12.34 1.48 -11.05
C LEU A 134 12.74 0.74 -12.32
N CYS A 135 12.38 1.29 -13.49
CA CYS A 135 12.64 0.70 -14.81
C CYS A 135 12.60 1.79 -15.88
N GLY A 136 12.94 1.50 -17.11
CA GLY A 136 12.64 2.36 -18.25
C GLY A 136 11.13 2.35 -18.54
N GLU A 137 10.66 1.24 -19.06
CA GLU A 137 9.25 0.97 -19.31
C GLU A 137 8.76 -0.22 -18.47
N TYR A 138 7.43 -0.38 -18.30
CA TYR A 138 6.89 -1.45 -17.47
C TYR A 138 7.22 -2.87 -17.96
N GLY A 139 7.35 -3.06 -19.26
CA GLY A 139 7.75 -4.33 -19.88
C GLY A 139 9.25 -4.61 -19.86
N GLU A 140 10.09 -3.71 -19.39
CA GLU A 140 11.53 -3.89 -19.28
C GLU A 140 11.95 -4.38 -17.90
N PRO A 141 13.12 -5.06 -17.77
CA PRO A 141 13.67 -5.43 -16.47
C PRO A 141 13.86 -4.22 -15.57
N GLY A 142 13.45 -4.35 -14.31
CA GLY A 142 13.51 -3.29 -13.31
C GLY A 142 14.45 -3.58 -12.15
N VAL A 143 14.70 -2.53 -11.36
CA VAL A 143 15.44 -2.59 -10.10
C VAL A 143 14.47 -2.32 -8.95
N HIS A 144 14.52 -3.18 -7.94
CA HIS A 144 13.68 -3.15 -6.77
C HIS A 144 14.40 -2.45 -5.62
N LEU A 145 13.96 -1.24 -5.30
CA LEU A 145 14.39 -0.50 -4.11
C LEU A 145 13.54 -0.90 -2.92
N PHE A 146 14.13 -1.62 -1.98
CA PHE A 146 13.56 -1.94 -0.67
C PHE A 146 14.09 -0.98 0.37
N VAL A 147 13.20 -0.31 1.09
CA VAL A 147 13.56 0.65 2.13
C VAL A 147 13.21 0.09 3.50
N TYR A 148 14.22 -0.07 4.34
CA TYR A 148 14.08 -0.58 5.70
C TYR A 148 14.43 0.50 6.73
N GLY A 149 13.88 0.41 7.93
CA GLY A 149 14.19 1.37 9.00
C GLY A 149 15.14 0.82 10.08
N ARG A 150 15.27 -0.52 10.17
CA ARG A 150 16.12 -1.18 11.15
C ARG A 150 16.62 -2.53 10.67
N GLN A 151 17.66 -3.04 11.34
CA GLN A 151 18.20 -4.39 11.16
C GLN A 151 17.94 -5.19 12.45
N ALA A 152 17.33 -6.37 12.30
CA ALA A 152 16.89 -7.15 13.45
C ALA A 152 18.01 -7.94 14.13
N PHE A 153 19.02 -8.40 13.35
CA PHE A 153 20.05 -9.31 13.86
C PHE A 153 21.43 -8.68 14.03
N SER A 154 21.65 -7.45 13.57
CA SER A 154 22.98 -6.83 13.59
C SER A 154 23.18 -5.72 14.64
N GLY A 155 22.25 -5.56 15.59
CA GLY A 155 22.37 -4.61 16.70
C GLY A 155 22.50 -3.16 16.23
N GLY A 156 21.39 -2.57 15.95
CA GLY A 156 21.01 -1.24 15.48
C GLY A 156 22.01 -0.11 15.63
N ARG A 157 22.84 0.10 14.63
CA ARG A 157 23.46 1.41 14.42
C ARG A 157 22.46 2.27 13.64
N ASN A 158 22.28 3.52 14.05
CA ASN A 158 21.40 4.49 13.37
C ASN A 158 19.90 4.09 13.36
N GLU A 159 19.39 3.60 14.49
CA GLU A 159 17.95 3.39 14.68
C GLU A 159 17.24 4.68 15.13
N PRO A 160 15.96 4.86 14.80
CA PRO A 160 15.17 5.97 15.31
C PRO A 160 15.02 5.88 16.84
N LYS A 161 14.88 7.04 17.49
CA LYS A 161 14.88 7.14 18.96
C LYS A 161 13.48 7.30 19.56
N ARG A 162 12.54 7.85 18.77
CA ARG A 162 11.20 8.20 19.24
C ARG A 162 10.17 7.16 18.85
N TYR A 163 10.21 6.69 17.62
CA TYR A 163 9.26 5.72 17.08
C TYR A 163 9.98 4.48 16.55
N PRO A 164 9.46 3.27 16.79
CA PRO A 164 10.06 2.06 16.25
C PRO A 164 9.92 2.03 14.72
N ALA A 165 10.98 1.69 14.02
CA ALA A 165 10.93 1.40 12.60
C ALA A 165 10.09 0.14 12.33
N ARG A 166 9.19 0.21 11.35
CA ARG A 166 8.22 -0.86 11.05
C ARG A 166 8.78 -1.92 10.08
N GLN A 167 9.57 -1.51 9.09
CA GLN A 167 10.19 -2.41 8.10
C GLN A 167 11.58 -2.85 8.55
N THR A 168 11.87 -4.15 8.43
CA THR A 168 13.21 -4.68 8.68
C THR A 168 13.95 -5.00 7.39
N LEU A 169 15.30 -4.95 7.43
CA LEU A 169 16.14 -5.41 6.33
C LEU A 169 15.91 -6.89 6.05
N GLU A 170 15.77 -7.69 7.08
CA GLU A 170 15.58 -9.15 6.98
C GLU A 170 14.28 -9.52 6.29
N ALA A 171 13.20 -8.75 6.55
CA ALA A 171 11.93 -8.92 5.82
C ALA A 171 12.08 -8.56 4.35
N SER A 172 12.70 -7.42 4.04
CA SER A 172 12.96 -6.98 2.67
C SER A 172 13.78 -8.01 1.88
N GLN A 173 14.85 -8.53 2.49
CA GLN A 173 15.66 -9.59 1.89
C GLN A 173 14.91 -10.92 1.75
N ALA A 174 14.01 -11.25 2.69
CA ALA A 174 13.20 -12.47 2.61
C ALA A 174 12.21 -12.40 1.44
N VAL A 175 11.52 -11.27 1.26
CA VAL A 175 10.63 -11.04 0.11
C VAL A 175 11.41 -11.10 -1.20
N ALA A 176 12.57 -10.44 -1.30
CA ALA A 176 13.40 -10.50 -2.50
C ALA A 176 13.79 -11.94 -2.85
N ARG A 177 14.16 -12.76 -1.86
CA ARG A 177 14.45 -14.19 -2.06
C ARG A 177 13.24 -15.02 -2.46
N GLN A 178 12.06 -14.76 -1.84
CA GLN A 178 10.81 -15.44 -2.24
C GLN A 178 10.48 -15.18 -3.71
N HIS A 179 10.72 -13.96 -4.19
CA HIS A 179 10.45 -13.56 -5.56
C HIS A 179 11.59 -13.93 -6.54
N GLY A 180 12.67 -14.56 -6.04
CA GLY A 180 13.81 -14.96 -6.86
C GLY A 180 14.65 -13.80 -7.41
N LEU A 181 14.53 -12.62 -6.83
CA LEU A 181 15.27 -11.43 -7.27
C LEU A 181 16.76 -11.57 -6.97
N SER A 182 17.59 -11.25 -7.96
CA SER A 182 19.05 -11.28 -7.85
C SER A 182 19.60 -10.01 -7.19
N ASP A 183 20.85 -10.06 -6.76
CA ASP A 183 21.56 -8.88 -6.24
C ASP A 183 21.67 -7.76 -7.28
N ALA A 184 21.71 -8.10 -8.58
CA ALA A 184 21.73 -7.13 -9.66
C ALA A 184 20.41 -6.35 -9.82
N GLN A 185 19.31 -6.90 -9.29
CA GLN A 185 17.97 -6.32 -9.39
C GLN A 185 17.48 -5.68 -8.09
N THR A 186 18.23 -5.76 -6.99
CA THR A 186 17.79 -5.28 -5.68
C THR A 186 18.73 -4.24 -5.09
N VAL A 187 18.15 -3.18 -4.52
CA VAL A 187 18.85 -2.18 -3.70
C VAL A 187 18.15 -2.13 -2.34
N PHE A 188 18.93 -2.23 -1.26
CA PHE A 188 18.43 -2.14 0.11
C PHE A 188 18.93 -0.86 0.75
N ALA A 189 18.04 0.12 0.91
CA ALA A 189 18.35 1.43 1.49
C ALA A 189 17.78 1.56 2.90
N GLN A 190 18.54 2.15 3.82
CA GLN A 190 18.01 2.48 5.13
C GLN A 190 17.31 3.85 5.08
N GLN A 191 16.08 3.89 5.57
CA GLN A 191 15.34 5.13 5.77
C GLN A 191 16.03 5.98 6.83
N HIS A 192 16.07 7.30 6.63
CA HIS A 192 16.70 8.21 7.58
C HIS A 192 16.00 8.16 8.95
N PRO A 193 16.70 7.87 10.06
CA PRO A 193 16.08 7.69 11.38
C PRO A 193 15.32 8.93 11.86
N GLU A 194 15.84 10.14 11.59
CA GLU A 194 15.18 11.39 11.97
C GLU A 194 13.86 11.59 11.21
N ALA A 195 13.74 11.08 9.97
CA ALA A 195 12.47 11.09 9.26
C ALA A 195 11.44 10.19 9.95
N ILE A 196 11.84 9.00 10.41
CA ILE A 196 10.96 8.10 11.18
C ILE A 196 10.54 8.79 12.48
N ASP A 197 11.46 9.44 13.19
CA ASP A 197 11.19 10.18 14.43
C ASP A 197 10.29 11.42 14.22
N ALA A 198 10.26 11.95 13.01
CA ALA A 198 9.33 13.01 12.59
C ALA A 198 7.93 12.48 12.21
N GLY A 199 7.71 11.16 12.16
CA GLY A 199 6.44 10.54 11.84
C GLY A 199 6.35 9.88 10.45
N VAL A 200 7.46 9.79 9.72
CA VAL A 200 7.54 9.09 8.44
C VAL A 200 7.65 7.58 8.69
N PHE A 201 6.53 6.91 8.92
CA PHE A 201 6.52 5.49 9.29
C PHE A 201 6.73 4.54 8.11
N HIS A 202 6.53 5.01 6.89
CA HIS A 202 6.75 4.26 5.66
C HIS A 202 7.51 5.13 4.64
N ASN A 203 8.29 4.50 3.77
CA ASN A 203 9.04 5.23 2.75
C ASN A 203 8.12 6.00 1.77
N ASP A 204 6.93 5.51 1.50
CA ASP A 204 5.95 6.16 0.60
C ASP A 204 5.44 7.53 1.11
N VAL A 205 5.74 7.90 2.37
CA VAL A 205 5.49 9.25 2.92
C VAL A 205 6.59 10.24 2.55
N ILE A 206 7.77 9.77 2.13
CA ILE A 206 8.96 10.63 1.90
C ILE A 206 9.63 10.39 0.53
N ALA A 207 9.18 9.38 -0.21
CA ALA A 207 9.66 9.09 -1.56
C ALA A 207 8.59 8.39 -2.40
N VAL A 208 8.53 8.70 -3.69
CA VAL A 208 7.67 8.02 -4.67
C VAL A 208 8.43 7.83 -5.97
N GLY A 209 8.38 6.62 -6.52
CA GLY A 209 9.01 6.31 -7.80
C GLY A 209 8.07 5.68 -8.81
N ASN A 210 8.35 5.91 -10.08
CA ASN A 210 7.71 5.25 -11.21
C ASN A 210 8.55 5.37 -12.47
N GLY A 211 8.63 4.31 -13.28
CA GLY A 211 9.53 4.30 -14.42
C GLY A 211 10.96 4.63 -13.98
N PRO A 212 11.67 5.53 -14.67
CA PRO A 212 13.03 5.93 -14.28
C PRO A 212 13.06 7.05 -13.22
N VAL A 213 11.92 7.58 -12.78
CA VAL A 213 11.85 8.74 -11.88
C VAL A 213 11.75 8.32 -10.43
N LEU A 214 12.57 8.93 -9.58
CA LEU A 214 12.47 8.85 -8.12
C LEU A 214 12.35 10.29 -7.57
N LEU A 215 11.12 10.67 -7.15
CA LEU A 215 10.86 11.92 -6.44
C LEU A 215 10.97 11.64 -4.94
N TYR A 216 11.87 12.35 -4.25
CA TYR A 216 12.15 12.09 -2.85
C TYR A 216 12.64 13.34 -2.12
N HIS A 217 12.42 13.36 -0.82
CA HIS A 217 12.96 14.36 0.09
C HIS A 217 14.42 14.03 0.44
N GLU A 218 15.27 15.04 0.65
CA GLU A 218 16.70 14.82 0.98
C GLU A 218 16.92 13.97 2.24
N MET A 219 15.94 13.91 3.14
CA MET A 219 15.96 13.07 4.34
C MET A 219 15.30 11.69 4.13
N ALA A 220 15.13 11.23 2.89
CA ALA A 220 14.51 9.93 2.64
C ALA A 220 15.40 8.75 3.01
N PHE A 221 16.70 8.86 2.71
CA PHE A 221 17.67 7.79 2.89
C PHE A 221 18.79 8.22 3.82
N LEU A 222 19.25 7.30 4.69
CA LEU A 222 20.39 7.56 5.59
C LEU A 222 21.68 7.78 4.82
N ASP A 223 21.89 7.02 3.75
CA ASP A 223 23.02 7.13 2.83
C ASP A 223 22.46 7.36 1.41
N GLU A 224 22.12 8.63 1.14
CA GLU A 224 21.50 9.05 -0.12
C GLU A 224 22.40 8.74 -1.31
N GLU A 225 23.69 9.14 -1.23
CA GLU A 225 24.64 9.03 -2.34
C GLU A 225 24.86 7.57 -2.72
N ARG A 226 25.13 6.71 -1.76
CA ARG A 226 25.26 5.27 -1.98
C ARG A 226 23.99 4.67 -2.60
N THR A 227 22.82 5.04 -2.11
CA THR A 227 21.54 4.52 -2.61
C THR A 227 21.35 4.87 -4.08
N LEU A 228 21.62 6.13 -4.45
CA LEU A 228 21.50 6.58 -5.83
C LEU A 228 22.54 5.94 -6.75
N ASP A 229 23.77 5.76 -6.28
CA ASP A 229 24.85 5.14 -7.06
C ASP A 229 24.56 3.65 -7.31
N GLU A 230 24.06 2.91 -6.31
CA GLU A 230 23.64 1.52 -6.50
C GLU A 230 22.45 1.42 -7.50
N LEU A 231 21.48 2.32 -7.43
CA LEU A 231 20.38 2.38 -8.41
C LEU A 231 20.91 2.67 -9.83
N ARG A 232 21.75 3.68 -10.00
CA ARG A 232 22.35 4.03 -11.29
C ARG A 232 23.16 2.90 -11.90
N ALA A 233 23.90 2.17 -11.06
CA ALA A 233 24.72 1.04 -11.51
C ALA A 233 23.90 -0.17 -11.97
N LYS A 234 22.69 -0.35 -11.45
CA LYS A 234 21.84 -1.54 -11.68
C LYS A 234 20.74 -1.28 -12.73
N MET A 235 20.33 -0.05 -12.92
CA MET A 235 19.30 0.30 -13.92
C MET A 235 19.87 0.28 -15.32
N SER A 236 19.11 -0.27 -16.28
CA SER A 236 19.40 -0.23 -17.72
C SER A 236 19.15 1.15 -18.35
N THR A 237 18.23 1.91 -17.75
CA THR A 237 17.86 3.29 -18.17
C THR A 237 18.37 4.30 -17.14
N PRO A 238 18.82 5.48 -17.55
CA PRO A 238 19.27 6.49 -16.60
C PRO A 238 18.22 6.83 -15.54
N LEU A 239 18.62 6.74 -14.26
CA LEU A 239 17.79 7.20 -13.15
C LEU A 239 17.60 8.71 -13.22
N ILE A 240 16.37 9.17 -13.03
CA ILE A 240 16.01 10.59 -12.95
C ILE A 240 15.62 10.91 -11.48
N PRO A 241 16.59 11.31 -10.64
CA PRO A 241 16.32 11.69 -9.28
C PRO A 241 15.76 13.11 -9.20
N VAL A 242 14.60 13.28 -8.61
CA VAL A 242 13.99 14.58 -8.31
C VAL A 242 14.08 14.80 -6.80
N ARG A 243 15.21 15.36 -6.37
CA ARG A 243 15.56 15.59 -4.97
C ARG A 243 14.94 16.89 -4.47
N VAL A 244 14.07 16.85 -3.50
CA VAL A 244 13.48 18.02 -2.84
C VAL A 244 14.28 18.34 -1.59
N PRO A 245 14.97 19.50 -1.53
CA PRO A 245 15.77 19.86 -0.38
C PRO A 245 14.90 20.28 0.82
N VAL A 246 15.40 20.07 2.05
CA VAL A 246 14.72 20.50 3.29
C VAL A 246 14.45 22.01 3.32
N ALA A 247 15.27 22.80 2.65
CA ALA A 247 15.10 24.24 2.54
C ALA A 247 13.87 24.64 1.68
N ALA A 248 13.43 23.75 0.75
CA ALA A 248 12.24 23.98 -0.07
C ALA A 248 10.98 23.42 0.59
N VAL A 249 11.06 22.23 1.19
CA VAL A 249 9.97 21.60 1.93
C VAL A 249 10.55 21.09 3.25
N SER A 250 10.10 21.62 4.36
CA SER A 250 10.51 21.15 5.67
C SER A 250 9.98 19.73 5.93
N MET A 251 10.60 18.99 6.87
CA MET A 251 10.08 17.68 7.28
C MET A 251 8.64 17.77 7.81
N GLU A 252 8.32 18.83 8.56
CA GLU A 252 6.96 19.09 9.03
C GLU A 252 5.98 19.26 7.86
N ASP A 253 6.35 20.05 6.84
CA ASP A 253 5.53 20.26 5.66
C ASP A 253 5.40 18.98 4.83
N ALA A 254 6.47 18.21 4.68
CA ALA A 254 6.45 16.93 3.96
C ALA A 254 5.46 15.94 4.60
N VAL A 255 5.50 15.81 5.93
CA VAL A 255 4.61 14.92 6.71
C VAL A 255 3.18 15.43 6.70
N ALA A 256 2.96 16.74 6.86
CA ALA A 256 1.61 17.30 6.97
C ALA A 256 0.88 17.41 5.63
N SER A 257 1.63 17.62 4.52
CA SER A 257 1.05 17.67 3.17
C SER A 257 0.95 16.32 2.48
N TYR A 258 1.72 15.32 2.92
CA TYR A 258 1.92 14.06 2.20
C TYR A 258 2.35 14.24 0.74
N LEU A 259 3.18 15.26 0.45
CA LEU A 259 3.68 15.52 -0.91
C LEU A 259 4.23 14.25 -1.59
N PHE A 260 5.04 13.48 -0.88
CA PHE A 260 5.65 12.27 -1.43
C PHE A 260 4.73 11.06 -1.35
N ASN A 261 3.70 11.07 -0.49
CA ASN A 261 2.66 10.06 -0.48
C ASN A 261 1.66 10.30 -1.62
N SER A 262 2.19 10.51 -2.79
CA SER A 262 1.51 10.81 -4.04
C SER A 262 1.53 9.60 -4.97
N GLN A 263 0.75 9.65 -6.05
CA GLN A 263 0.90 8.69 -7.12
C GLN A 263 1.60 9.35 -8.30
N LEU A 264 2.70 8.77 -8.76
CA LEU A 264 3.38 9.17 -9.98
C LEU A 264 2.94 8.23 -11.10
N LEU A 265 2.32 8.76 -12.14
CA LEU A 265 1.68 8.01 -13.21
C LEU A 265 2.37 8.31 -14.54
N SER A 266 2.62 7.28 -15.36
CA SER A 266 3.16 7.43 -16.72
C SER A 266 2.04 7.71 -17.70
N ASN A 267 2.24 8.69 -18.58
CA ASN A 267 1.34 9.01 -19.69
C ASN A 267 1.84 8.37 -21.00
N PRO A 268 0.96 8.12 -21.98
CA PRO A 268 1.33 7.50 -23.25
C PRO A 268 2.35 8.30 -24.07
N ASP A 269 2.46 9.61 -23.84
CA ASP A 269 3.39 10.51 -24.51
C ASP A 269 4.79 10.58 -23.86
N GLY A 270 5.03 9.76 -22.83
CA GLY A 270 6.28 9.72 -22.07
C GLY A 270 6.39 10.76 -20.95
N THR A 271 5.40 11.64 -20.79
CA THR A 271 5.30 12.53 -19.64
C THR A 271 4.75 11.77 -18.41
N MET A 272 4.78 12.44 -17.26
CA MET A 272 4.22 11.89 -16.02
C MET A 272 3.28 12.87 -15.35
N THR A 273 2.24 12.31 -14.71
CA THR A 273 1.28 13.05 -13.88
C THR A 273 1.50 12.72 -12.42
N LEU A 274 1.62 13.75 -11.57
CA LEU A 274 1.70 13.61 -10.12
C LEU A 274 0.32 13.83 -9.48
N VAL A 275 -0.23 12.80 -8.82
CA VAL A 275 -1.52 12.90 -8.10
C VAL A 275 -1.24 13.16 -6.64
N VAL A 276 -1.57 14.36 -6.16
CA VAL A 276 -1.31 14.83 -4.79
C VAL A 276 -2.60 15.03 -4.00
N PRO A 277 -2.56 14.97 -2.65
CA PRO A 277 -3.70 15.34 -1.83
C PRO A 277 -3.89 16.86 -1.78
N SER A 278 -5.12 17.30 -1.43
CA SER A 278 -5.47 18.72 -1.33
C SER A 278 -4.62 19.48 -0.32
N GLU A 279 -4.07 18.82 0.68
CA GLU A 279 -3.18 19.38 1.70
C GLU A 279 -1.89 19.98 1.11
N CYS A 280 -1.47 19.52 -0.08
CA CYS A 280 -0.35 20.13 -0.79
C CYS A 280 -0.63 21.58 -1.22
N GLN A 281 -1.88 21.90 -1.58
CA GLN A 281 -2.28 23.28 -1.93
C GLN A 281 -2.44 24.17 -0.70
N GLU A 282 -2.74 23.59 0.45
CA GLU A 282 -2.95 24.33 1.70
C GLU A 282 -1.62 24.83 2.31
N ARG A 283 -0.45 24.35 1.80
CA ARG A 283 0.89 24.73 2.27
C ARG A 283 1.66 25.42 1.15
N GLU A 284 1.87 26.73 1.31
CA GLU A 284 2.50 27.58 0.28
C GLU A 284 3.88 27.06 -0.16
N ALA A 285 4.74 26.67 0.78
CA ALA A 285 6.08 26.15 0.45
C ALA A 285 6.01 24.88 -0.38
N VAL A 286 5.08 23.97 -0.06
CA VAL A 286 4.87 22.71 -0.81
C VAL A 286 4.33 23.02 -2.20
N TRP A 287 3.29 23.86 -2.29
CA TRP A 287 2.67 24.19 -3.57
C TRP A 287 3.65 24.91 -4.51
N ASN A 288 4.41 25.87 -3.97
CA ASN A 288 5.47 26.56 -4.71
C ASN A 288 6.55 25.57 -5.20
N THR A 289 6.93 24.60 -4.38
CA THR A 289 7.88 23.56 -4.78
C THR A 289 7.32 22.68 -5.89
N ILE A 290 6.05 22.29 -5.85
CA ILE A 290 5.42 21.54 -6.95
C ILE A 290 5.47 22.36 -8.23
N GLN A 291 5.01 23.61 -8.22
CA GLN A 291 4.87 24.42 -9.42
C GLN A 291 6.23 24.87 -10.01
N ASN A 292 7.15 25.34 -9.17
CA ASN A 292 8.34 26.04 -9.61
C ASN A 292 9.62 25.18 -9.60
N PHE A 293 9.57 23.99 -8.96
CA PHE A 293 10.72 23.10 -8.88
C PHE A 293 10.44 21.73 -9.52
N ILE A 294 9.33 21.07 -9.17
CA ILE A 294 9.01 19.74 -9.70
C ILE A 294 8.54 19.84 -11.15
N LEU A 295 7.48 20.60 -11.43
CA LEU A 295 6.91 20.74 -12.78
C LEU A 295 7.81 21.55 -13.73
N ALA A 296 8.56 22.51 -13.24
CA ALA A 296 9.49 23.31 -14.03
C ALA A 296 10.87 22.66 -14.20
N GLY A 297 11.13 21.53 -13.52
CA GLY A 297 12.42 20.86 -13.54
C GLY A 297 12.68 20.06 -14.82
N ASN A 298 13.94 19.69 -15.02
CA ASN A 298 14.32 18.81 -16.14
C ASN A 298 13.99 17.33 -15.79
N ASN A 299 12.72 17.00 -15.75
CA ASN A 299 12.20 15.67 -15.48
C ASN A 299 10.86 15.48 -16.21
N PRO A 300 10.34 14.26 -16.37
CA PRO A 300 9.10 14.03 -17.12
C PRO A 300 7.80 14.41 -16.40
N ILE A 301 7.84 14.87 -15.14
CA ILE A 301 6.61 15.25 -14.40
C ILE A 301 6.11 16.59 -14.96
N GLY A 302 5.09 16.53 -15.84
CA GLY A 302 4.56 17.70 -16.54
C GLY A 302 3.19 18.17 -16.03
N GLU A 303 2.53 17.37 -15.19
CA GLU A 303 1.19 17.66 -14.70
C GLU A 303 1.03 17.30 -13.22
N VAL A 304 0.19 18.07 -12.51
CA VAL A 304 -0.28 17.73 -11.16
C VAL A 304 -1.79 17.67 -11.10
N ILE A 305 -2.33 16.60 -10.54
CA ILE A 305 -3.75 16.42 -10.26
C ILE A 305 -3.95 16.42 -8.74
N VAL A 306 -4.74 17.37 -8.25
CA VAL A 306 -5.08 17.47 -6.83
C VAL A 306 -6.36 16.68 -6.54
N LYS A 307 -6.34 15.84 -5.51
CA LYS A 307 -7.50 15.06 -5.06
C LYS A 307 -7.78 15.32 -3.58
N ASP A 308 -9.05 15.57 -3.27
CA ASP A 308 -9.50 15.56 -1.89
C ASP A 308 -9.61 14.10 -1.40
N VAL A 309 -8.68 13.73 -0.54
CA VAL A 309 -8.64 12.44 0.16
C VAL A 309 -8.58 12.63 1.68
N LYS A 310 -9.12 13.76 2.19
CA LYS A 310 -9.09 14.13 3.60
C LYS A 310 -9.61 13.05 4.54
N GLN A 311 -10.60 12.26 4.12
CA GLN A 311 -11.11 11.14 4.92
C GLN A 311 -10.03 10.07 5.16
N SER A 312 -9.24 9.73 4.13
CA SER A 312 -8.09 8.83 4.25
C SER A 312 -6.96 9.49 5.03
N MET A 313 -6.64 10.73 4.73
CA MET A 313 -5.57 11.51 5.38
C MET A 313 -5.76 11.60 6.89
N ARG A 314 -6.98 11.85 7.37
CA ARG A 314 -7.32 11.90 8.81
C ARG A 314 -7.07 10.55 9.52
N ASN A 315 -7.07 9.45 8.78
CA ASN A 315 -6.74 8.13 9.28
C ASN A 315 -5.26 7.77 9.06
N GLY A 316 -4.47 8.63 8.38
CA GLY A 316 -3.03 8.49 8.21
C GLY A 316 -2.56 7.95 6.87
N GLY A 317 -3.37 7.99 5.80
CA GLY A 317 -3.00 7.53 4.46
C GLY A 317 -3.37 8.49 3.34
N GLY A 318 -2.40 8.86 2.52
CA GLY A 318 -2.56 9.70 1.32
C GLY A 318 -2.77 8.88 0.03
N PRO A 319 -2.64 9.51 -1.14
CA PRO A 319 -2.88 8.87 -2.43
C PRO A 319 -2.04 7.62 -2.70
N ALA A 320 -0.76 7.58 -2.28
CA ALA A 320 0.09 6.40 -2.45
C ALA A 320 -0.41 5.21 -1.62
N CYS A 321 -0.87 5.46 -0.39
CA CYS A 321 -1.40 4.42 0.49
C CYS A 321 -2.65 3.73 -0.11
N LEU A 322 -3.44 4.45 -0.92
CA LEU A 322 -4.64 3.93 -1.57
C LEU A 322 -4.36 3.13 -2.85
N ARG A 323 -3.10 2.86 -3.17
CA ARG A 323 -2.67 2.20 -4.41
C ARG A 323 -1.76 1.01 -4.12
N LEU A 324 -2.02 -0.11 -4.80
CA LEU A 324 -1.05 -1.17 -5.04
C LEU A 324 -0.81 -1.26 -6.54
N ARG A 325 0.43 -1.05 -7.00
CA ARG A 325 0.76 -1.17 -8.42
C ARG A 325 1.05 -2.62 -8.75
N VAL A 326 0.34 -3.13 -9.76
CA VAL A 326 0.56 -4.47 -10.34
C VAL A 326 0.83 -4.28 -11.82
N VAL A 327 2.05 -4.54 -12.25
CA VAL A 327 2.43 -4.49 -13.67
C VAL A 327 2.09 -5.82 -14.30
N LEU A 328 1.29 -5.78 -15.36
CA LEU A 328 0.78 -6.96 -16.06
C LEU A 328 0.99 -6.82 -17.57
N SER A 329 1.43 -7.87 -18.23
CA SER A 329 1.32 -8.03 -19.68
C SER A 329 -0.16 -8.19 -20.10
N GLU A 330 -0.44 -8.12 -21.40
CA GLU A 330 -1.80 -8.36 -21.92
C GLU A 330 -2.29 -9.78 -21.60
N ALA A 331 -1.43 -10.79 -21.69
CA ALA A 331 -1.76 -12.17 -21.35
C ALA A 331 -2.11 -12.34 -19.87
N GLU A 332 -1.31 -11.77 -18.98
CA GLU A 332 -1.56 -11.78 -17.52
C GLU A 332 -2.83 -11.02 -17.17
N ARG A 333 -3.08 -9.89 -17.83
CA ARG A 333 -4.31 -9.14 -17.65
C ARG A 333 -5.55 -9.92 -18.10
N ALA A 334 -5.45 -10.68 -19.18
CA ALA A 334 -6.51 -11.57 -19.66
C ALA A 334 -6.74 -12.78 -18.75
N ALA A 335 -5.70 -13.22 -18.00
CA ALA A 335 -5.77 -14.32 -17.05
C ALA A 335 -6.35 -13.95 -15.67
N LEU A 336 -6.71 -12.67 -15.44
CA LEU A 336 -7.37 -12.26 -14.20
C LEU A 336 -8.72 -12.95 -14.03
N THR A 337 -8.98 -13.37 -12.79
CA THR A 337 -10.28 -13.97 -12.43
C THR A 337 -11.20 -12.90 -11.85
N GLY A 338 -12.48 -12.97 -12.22
CA GLY A 338 -13.52 -12.08 -11.68
C GLY A 338 -13.65 -10.73 -12.41
N ARG A 339 -14.61 -9.95 -11.96
CA ARG A 339 -14.92 -8.59 -12.45
C ARG A 339 -14.19 -7.56 -11.58
N VAL A 340 -12.87 -7.52 -11.63
CA VAL A 340 -12.06 -6.65 -10.77
C VAL A 340 -11.50 -5.43 -11.47
N LEU A 341 -11.42 -5.42 -12.80
CA LEU A 341 -11.02 -4.25 -13.57
C LEU A 341 -12.19 -3.27 -13.70
N LEU A 342 -11.98 -2.06 -13.21
CA LEU A 342 -13.00 -1.01 -13.17
C LEU A 342 -13.35 -0.56 -14.58
N ASN A 343 -14.64 -0.53 -14.87
CA ASN A 343 -15.27 0.08 -16.03
C ASN A 343 -16.59 0.74 -15.59
N GLU A 344 -17.31 1.40 -16.49
CA GLU A 344 -18.56 2.09 -16.15
C GLU A 344 -19.61 1.18 -15.50
N ALA A 345 -19.77 -0.04 -16.02
CA ALA A 345 -20.72 -0.99 -15.47
C ALA A 345 -20.36 -1.42 -14.05
N LEU A 346 -19.09 -1.80 -13.82
CA LEU A 346 -18.63 -2.17 -12.48
C LEU A 346 -18.68 -0.98 -11.51
N TYR A 347 -18.34 0.23 -11.97
CA TYR A 347 -18.47 1.44 -11.17
C TYR A 347 -19.90 1.71 -10.73
N SER A 348 -20.87 1.57 -11.65
CA SER A 348 -22.29 1.70 -11.35
C SER A 348 -22.76 0.67 -10.34
N ASP A 349 -22.39 -0.60 -10.53
CA ASP A 349 -22.77 -1.70 -9.63
C ASP A 349 -22.18 -1.52 -8.22
N LEU A 350 -20.90 -1.13 -8.13
CA LEU A 350 -20.23 -0.84 -6.85
C LEU A 350 -20.87 0.37 -6.15
N THR A 351 -21.23 1.41 -6.89
CA THR A 351 -21.94 2.57 -6.33
C THR A 351 -23.29 2.18 -5.77
N ALA A 352 -24.07 1.36 -6.50
CA ALA A 352 -25.34 0.85 -6.03
C ALA A 352 -25.19 -0.04 -4.79
N TRP A 353 -24.13 -0.88 -4.76
CA TRP A 353 -23.79 -1.71 -3.61
C TRP A 353 -23.44 -0.86 -2.38
N VAL A 354 -22.58 0.16 -2.51
CA VAL A 354 -22.26 1.08 -1.41
C VAL A 354 -23.52 1.76 -0.89
N ASN A 355 -24.36 2.32 -1.77
CA ASN A 355 -25.60 3.02 -1.38
C ASN A 355 -26.61 2.11 -0.67
N ARG A 356 -26.56 0.79 -0.93
CA ARG A 356 -27.45 -0.19 -0.28
C ARG A 356 -26.96 -0.61 1.09
N HIS A 357 -25.66 -0.78 1.26
CA HIS A 357 -25.09 -1.46 2.42
C HIS A 357 -24.41 -0.54 3.42
N TYR A 358 -23.91 0.63 2.98
CA TYR A 358 -23.18 1.51 3.89
C TYR A 358 -24.14 2.42 4.64
N ARG A 359 -23.96 2.51 5.94
CA ARG A 359 -24.66 3.51 6.77
C ARG A 359 -24.09 4.90 6.47
N ASP A 360 -24.95 5.93 6.43
CA ASP A 360 -24.54 7.33 6.24
C ASP A 360 -23.64 7.83 7.37
N ARG A 361 -23.79 7.27 8.56
CA ARG A 361 -23.03 7.63 9.76
C ARG A 361 -22.66 6.37 10.53
N LEU A 362 -21.46 6.37 11.10
CA LEU A 362 -20.98 5.34 12.02
C LEU A 362 -20.26 6.02 13.17
N ALA A 363 -20.77 5.85 14.38
CA ALA A 363 -20.18 6.29 15.63
C ALA A 363 -19.47 5.15 16.36
N THR A 364 -18.64 5.49 17.34
CA THR A 364 -17.94 4.47 18.15
C THR A 364 -18.89 3.50 18.86
N ASP A 365 -20.05 4.00 19.30
CA ASP A 365 -21.05 3.20 20.02
C ASP A 365 -21.74 2.18 19.09
N ASP A 366 -21.80 2.46 17.78
CA ASP A 366 -22.37 1.53 16.80
C ASP A 366 -21.50 0.28 16.59
N LEU A 367 -20.20 0.32 16.96
CA LEU A 367 -19.30 -0.82 16.79
C LEU A 367 -19.70 -2.04 17.62
N ALA A 368 -20.48 -1.85 18.67
CA ALA A 368 -21.03 -2.94 19.49
C ALA A 368 -22.39 -3.45 19.00
N ASP A 369 -22.96 -2.83 17.96
CA ASP A 369 -24.24 -3.22 17.40
C ASP A 369 -24.12 -4.54 16.61
N PRO A 370 -24.76 -5.64 17.03
CA PRO A 370 -24.72 -6.90 16.29
C PRO A 370 -25.39 -6.81 14.91
N GLN A 371 -26.30 -5.84 14.73
CA GLN A 371 -26.91 -5.56 13.43
C GLN A 371 -25.85 -5.09 12.42
N LEU A 372 -24.92 -4.20 12.85
CA LEU A 372 -23.80 -3.76 12.02
C LEU A 372 -22.95 -4.93 11.54
N ALA A 373 -22.63 -5.88 12.43
CA ALA A 373 -21.86 -7.06 12.05
C ALA A 373 -22.59 -7.91 10.98
N THR A 374 -23.91 -8.11 11.13
CA THR A 374 -24.73 -8.82 10.15
C THR A 374 -24.77 -8.09 8.80
N GLU A 375 -24.95 -6.78 8.82
CA GLU A 375 -24.95 -5.93 7.60
C GLU A 375 -23.61 -6.05 6.86
N VAL A 376 -22.49 -6.00 7.58
CA VAL A 376 -21.16 -6.15 6.96
C VAL A 376 -20.97 -7.52 6.33
N LEU A 377 -21.34 -8.62 7.00
CA LEU A 377 -21.21 -9.96 6.43
C LEU A 377 -22.07 -10.11 5.17
N THR A 378 -23.29 -9.60 5.19
CA THR A 378 -24.20 -9.61 4.02
C THR A 378 -23.60 -8.79 2.87
N ALA A 379 -23.09 -7.60 3.16
CA ALA A 379 -22.46 -6.73 2.17
C ALA A 379 -21.25 -7.40 1.50
N LEU A 380 -20.38 -8.03 2.30
CA LEU A 380 -19.18 -8.71 1.79
C LEU A 380 -19.52 -9.95 0.97
N ASP A 381 -20.57 -10.71 1.36
CA ASP A 381 -21.04 -11.87 0.60
C ASP A 381 -21.58 -11.43 -0.78
N GLU A 382 -22.45 -10.43 -0.82
CA GLU A 382 -22.91 -9.85 -2.09
C GLU A 382 -21.76 -9.28 -2.93
N LEU A 383 -20.76 -8.64 -2.31
CA LEU A 383 -19.62 -8.07 -3.04
C LEU A 383 -18.79 -9.16 -3.72
N THR A 384 -18.54 -10.29 -3.05
CA THR A 384 -17.79 -11.39 -3.68
C THR A 384 -18.52 -12.00 -4.86
N GLN A 385 -19.86 -12.06 -4.81
CA GLN A 385 -20.71 -12.48 -5.93
C GLN A 385 -20.66 -11.45 -7.07
N LEU A 386 -20.79 -10.15 -6.77
CA LEU A 386 -20.70 -9.06 -7.75
C LEU A 386 -19.36 -9.06 -8.48
N LEU A 387 -18.27 -9.26 -7.74
CA LEU A 387 -16.90 -9.33 -8.28
C LEU A 387 -16.58 -10.70 -8.92
N ASN A 388 -17.40 -11.72 -8.70
CA ASN A 388 -17.17 -13.09 -9.18
C ASN A 388 -15.80 -13.66 -8.80
N ILE A 389 -15.42 -13.51 -7.51
CA ILE A 389 -14.12 -13.97 -6.99
C ILE A 389 -14.24 -15.18 -6.03
N GLY A 390 -15.44 -15.70 -5.82
CA GLY A 390 -15.69 -16.83 -4.92
C GLY A 390 -15.59 -16.47 -3.43
N SER A 391 -15.53 -17.50 -2.59
CA SER A 391 -15.52 -17.37 -1.11
C SER A 391 -14.11 -17.03 -0.62
N VAL A 392 -13.85 -15.76 -0.34
CA VAL A 392 -12.54 -15.28 0.15
C VAL A 392 -12.53 -15.00 1.66
N TYR A 393 -13.70 -14.82 2.27
CA TYR A 393 -13.81 -14.53 3.70
C TYR A 393 -14.01 -15.81 4.54
N PRO A 394 -13.52 -15.83 5.81
CA PRO A 394 -13.68 -17.00 6.69
C PRO A 394 -15.12 -17.43 6.88
N PHE A 395 -16.05 -16.48 7.04
CA PHE A 395 -17.47 -16.78 7.25
C PHE A 395 -18.17 -17.42 6.04
N GLN A 396 -17.60 -17.34 4.84
CA GLN A 396 -18.12 -17.98 3.64
C GLN A 396 -17.65 -19.42 3.45
N GLN A 397 -16.70 -19.87 4.26
CA GLN A 397 -16.06 -21.19 4.11
C GLN A 397 -16.65 -22.26 5.03
N GLY A 398 -17.65 -21.91 5.84
CA GLY A 398 -18.40 -22.85 6.70
C GLY A 398 -17.80 -23.00 8.08
#